data_32b9f65b41efa6b72c0023a79aac5e2a
#
_entry.id   32b9f65b41efa6b72c0023a79aac5e2a
#
_cell.length_a   1.000
_cell.length_b   1.000
_cell.length_c   1.000
_cell.angle_alpha   90.00
_cell.angle_beta   90.00
_cell.angle_gamma   90.00
#
_symmetry.space_group_name_H-M   'P 1'
#
loop_
_entity.id
_entity.type
_entity.pdbx_description
1 polymer ?
#
loop_
_entity_poly.entity_id
_entity_poly.type
_entity_poly.pdbx_seq_one_letter_code
_entity_poly.pdbx_strand_id
1 'polypeptide(L)'
;PKRYAQNSAEEELQMTTTTEFQLVDIDKLVPYANNARTHNKEQILKLRSSLREFGFVDPVVIDKNYTILAGHGRIMAAKEEGIKEVPCVFVDHMTEAQKKAYILTANRTALDAGWDEDLLWKNCRISALTLV
;
A
#
# COMPACT_ATOMS: atom_id res chain seq x y z
N PRO A 1 -38.91 -7.93 2.48
CA PRO A 1 -38.11 -6.71 2.52
C PRO A 1 -37.07 -6.70 3.63
N LYS A 2 -37.35 -7.24 4.80
CA LYS A 2 -36.40 -7.31 5.92
C LYS A 2 -35.23 -8.29 5.69
N ARG A 3 -35.40 -9.33 4.90
CA ARG A 3 -34.32 -10.26 4.55
C ARG A 3 -33.33 -9.68 3.55
N TYR A 4 -33.77 -8.77 2.69
CA TYR A 4 -32.91 -8.11 1.71
C TYR A 4 -31.93 -7.12 2.36
N ALA A 5 -32.41 -6.36 3.36
CA ALA A 5 -31.58 -5.40 4.08
C ALA A 5 -30.55 -6.08 5.00
N GLN A 6 -30.90 -7.26 5.56
CA GLN A 6 -29.97 -8.03 6.38
C GLN A 6 -28.84 -8.65 5.54
N ASN A 7 -29.13 -9.16 4.35
CA ASN A 7 -28.12 -9.77 3.48
C ASN A 7 -27.11 -8.72 2.96
N SER A 8 -27.56 -7.52 2.60
CA SER A 8 -26.66 -6.48 2.15
C SER A 8 -25.76 -5.94 3.27
N ALA A 9 -26.27 -5.85 4.50
CA ALA A 9 -25.48 -5.44 5.66
C ALA A 9 -24.45 -6.51 6.06
N GLU A 10 -24.80 -7.80 5.96
CA GLU A 10 -23.87 -8.90 6.21
C GLU A 10 -22.79 -9.00 5.12
N GLU A 11 -23.15 -8.76 3.87
CA GLU A 11 -22.21 -8.70 2.76
C GLU A 11 -21.24 -7.51 2.90
N GLU A 12 -21.72 -6.33 3.28
CA GLU A 12 -20.89 -5.18 3.59
C GLU A 12 -19.97 -5.45 4.78
N LEU A 13 -20.45 -6.10 5.82
CA LEU A 13 -19.65 -6.48 6.97
C LEU A 13 -18.57 -7.52 6.60
N GLN A 14 -18.90 -8.47 5.74
CA GLN A 14 -17.95 -9.47 5.23
C GLN A 14 -16.88 -8.82 4.34
N MET A 15 -17.21 -7.83 3.51
CA MET A 15 -16.25 -7.10 2.71
C MET A 15 -15.30 -6.26 3.57
N THR A 16 -15.76 -5.70 4.69
CA THR A 16 -14.92 -4.93 5.61
C THR A 16 -14.08 -5.79 6.54
N THR A 17 -14.48 -7.04 6.81
CA THR A 17 -13.75 -7.97 7.70
C THR A 17 -12.73 -8.83 6.96
N THR A 18 -12.71 -8.84 5.62
CA THR A 18 -11.75 -9.62 4.82
C THR A 18 -10.38 -8.96 4.67
N THR A 19 -10.21 -7.73 5.12
CA THR A 19 -8.93 -7.01 5.09
C THR A 19 -8.27 -7.07 6.46
N GLU A 20 -7.70 -8.21 6.80
CA GLU A 20 -6.90 -8.35 8.01
C GLU A 20 -5.44 -8.01 7.73
N PHE A 21 -4.87 -7.21 8.62
CA PHE A 21 -3.44 -6.94 8.63
C PHE A 21 -2.70 -8.11 9.26
N GLN A 22 -1.65 -8.57 8.61
CA GLN A 22 -0.72 -9.54 9.19
C GLN A 22 0.70 -9.04 9.01
N LEU A 23 1.51 -9.22 10.04
CA LEU A 23 2.95 -9.03 9.93
C LEU A 23 3.55 -10.24 9.23
N VAL A 24 4.23 -10.01 8.11
CA VAL A 24 4.85 -11.05 7.30
C VAL A 24 6.34 -10.79 7.21
N ASP A 25 7.13 -11.84 7.31
CA ASP A 25 8.57 -11.78 7.10
C ASP A 25 8.86 -11.25 5.70
N ILE A 26 9.66 -10.20 5.62
CA ILE A 26 9.96 -9.52 4.37
C ILE A 26 10.63 -10.46 3.35
N ASP A 27 11.37 -11.45 3.82
CA ASP A 27 12.06 -12.41 2.96
C ASP A 27 11.11 -13.42 2.30
N LYS A 28 9.89 -13.56 2.83
CA LYS A 28 8.85 -14.40 2.20
C LYS A 28 8.14 -13.72 1.03
N LEU A 29 8.26 -12.41 0.91
CA LEU A 29 7.57 -11.64 -0.11
C LEU A 29 8.24 -11.82 -1.46
N VAL A 30 7.44 -12.09 -2.49
CA VAL A 30 7.91 -12.36 -3.86
C VAL A 30 7.51 -11.18 -4.75
N PRO A 31 8.45 -10.53 -5.45
CA PRO A 31 8.11 -9.48 -6.39
C PRO A 31 7.24 -10.01 -7.53
N TYR A 32 6.32 -9.21 -8.01
CA TYR A 32 5.54 -9.54 -9.19
C TYR A 32 6.43 -9.43 -10.44
N ALA A 33 6.58 -10.55 -11.16
CA ALA A 33 7.54 -10.67 -12.26
C ALA A 33 7.33 -9.65 -13.40
N ASN A 34 6.08 -9.26 -13.64
CA ASN A 34 5.71 -8.34 -14.71
C ASN A 34 5.41 -6.93 -14.22
N ASN A 35 5.97 -6.53 -13.08
CA ASN A 35 5.77 -5.19 -12.56
C ASN A 35 6.49 -4.16 -13.47
N ALA A 36 5.69 -3.33 -14.14
CA ALA A 36 6.21 -2.31 -15.06
C ALA A 36 6.73 -1.06 -14.36
N ARG A 37 6.44 -0.88 -13.07
CA ARG A 37 6.87 0.29 -12.32
C ARG A 37 8.32 0.16 -11.89
N THR A 38 9.12 1.19 -12.20
CA THR A 38 10.51 1.30 -11.75
C THR A 38 10.61 2.30 -10.61
N HIS A 39 11.59 2.08 -9.73
CA HIS A 39 11.89 2.98 -8.62
C HIS A 39 13.33 3.43 -8.72
N ASN A 40 13.57 4.74 -8.74
CA ASN A 40 14.91 5.30 -8.73
C ASN A 40 15.45 5.44 -7.28
N LYS A 41 16.75 5.68 -7.17
CA LYS A 41 17.41 5.81 -5.86
C LYS A 41 16.84 6.94 -5.01
N GLU A 42 16.50 8.05 -5.63
CA GLU A 42 15.95 9.23 -4.94
C GLU A 42 14.59 8.90 -4.30
N GLN A 43 13.74 8.19 -5.03
CA GLN A 43 12.43 7.76 -4.55
C GLN A 43 12.58 6.79 -3.37
N ILE A 44 13.48 5.82 -3.48
CA ILE A 44 13.77 4.88 -2.39
C ILE A 44 14.29 5.60 -1.15
N LEU A 45 15.17 6.60 -1.32
CA LEU A 45 15.66 7.39 -0.19
C LEU A 45 14.55 8.16 0.53
N LYS A 46 13.60 8.72 -0.22
CA LYS A 46 12.41 9.37 0.36
C LYS A 46 11.55 8.37 1.14
N LEU A 47 11.34 7.19 0.60
CA LEU A 47 10.60 6.13 1.28
C LEU A 47 11.32 5.66 2.54
N ARG A 48 12.64 5.53 2.50
CA ARG A 48 13.45 5.18 3.67
C ARG A 48 13.31 6.22 4.78
N SER A 49 13.38 7.51 4.45
CA SER A 49 13.17 8.59 5.40
C SER A 49 11.81 8.52 6.05
N SER A 50 10.77 8.28 5.27
CA SER A 50 9.40 8.11 5.76
C SER A 50 9.28 6.92 6.72
N LEU A 51 9.90 5.79 6.39
CA LEU A 51 9.91 4.61 7.24
C LEU A 51 10.61 4.84 8.57
N ARG A 52 11.70 5.62 8.59
CA ARG A 52 12.40 5.97 9.81
C ARG A 52 11.59 6.90 10.71
N GLU A 53 10.89 7.85 10.12
CA GLU A 53 10.16 8.87 10.86
C GLU A 53 8.81 8.36 11.36
N PHE A 54 8.05 7.68 10.52
CA PHE A 54 6.67 7.28 10.82
C PHE A 54 6.50 5.77 11.04
N GLY A 55 7.50 4.98 10.75
CA GLY A 55 7.38 3.53 10.74
C GLY A 55 6.70 3.02 9.46
N PHE A 56 6.50 1.72 9.38
CA PHE A 56 5.83 1.10 8.24
C PHE A 56 4.32 1.10 8.48
N VAL A 57 3.65 2.20 8.11
CA VAL A 57 2.23 2.43 8.40
C VAL A 57 1.30 2.05 7.24
N ASP A 58 1.78 2.11 6.00
CA ASP A 58 1.02 1.72 4.81
C ASP A 58 1.21 0.24 4.52
N PRO A 59 0.15 -0.59 4.58
CA PRO A 59 0.32 -2.02 4.35
C PRO A 59 0.65 -2.34 2.90
N VAL A 60 1.36 -3.43 2.71
CA VAL A 60 1.65 -4.02 1.41
C VAL A 60 0.50 -4.96 1.04
N VAL A 61 0.05 -4.90 -0.20
CA VAL A 61 -1.00 -5.79 -0.70
C VAL A 61 -0.32 -6.99 -1.37
N ILE A 62 -0.62 -8.18 -0.88
CA ILE A 62 -0.06 -9.44 -1.37
C ILE A 62 -1.16 -10.45 -1.67
N ASP A 63 -0.87 -11.42 -2.52
CA ASP A 63 -1.75 -12.55 -2.75
C ASP A 63 -1.45 -13.71 -1.79
N LYS A 64 -2.21 -14.79 -1.90
CA LYS A 64 -2.03 -15.99 -1.06
C LYS A 64 -0.65 -16.65 -1.22
N ASN A 65 0.06 -16.40 -2.30
CA ASN A 65 1.40 -16.91 -2.58
C ASN A 65 2.51 -15.95 -2.16
N TYR A 66 2.18 -14.91 -1.39
CA TYR A 66 3.09 -13.85 -0.96
C TYR A 66 3.63 -12.99 -2.11
N THR A 67 2.98 -13.01 -3.26
CA THR A 67 3.35 -12.14 -4.38
C THR A 67 2.88 -10.72 -4.12
N ILE A 68 3.79 -9.76 -4.23
CA ILE A 68 3.51 -8.35 -3.96
C ILE A 68 2.68 -7.78 -5.12
N LEU A 69 1.49 -7.29 -4.81
CA LEU A 69 0.61 -6.63 -5.77
C LEU A 69 0.77 -5.10 -5.71
N ALA A 70 0.99 -4.55 -4.54
CA ALA A 70 1.25 -3.12 -4.34
C ALA A 70 2.20 -2.93 -3.16
N GLY A 71 3.10 -1.96 -3.28
CA GLY A 71 4.05 -1.61 -2.23
C GLY A 71 5.48 -2.07 -2.49
N HIS A 72 5.86 -2.36 -3.73
CA HIS A 72 7.21 -2.79 -4.09
C HIS A 72 8.29 -1.81 -3.62
N GLY A 73 8.06 -0.50 -3.81
CA GLY A 73 9.01 0.52 -3.40
C GLY A 73 9.20 0.55 -1.89
N ARG A 74 8.13 0.42 -1.13
CA ARG A 74 8.19 0.35 0.33
C ARG A 74 8.94 -0.88 0.81
N ILE A 75 8.76 -2.02 0.15
CA ILE A 75 9.51 -3.23 0.47
C ILE A 75 11.00 -3.06 0.18
N MET A 76 11.36 -2.46 -0.94
CA MET A 76 12.76 -2.16 -1.26
C MET A 76 13.39 -1.25 -0.21
N ALA A 77 12.70 -0.18 0.17
CA ALA A 77 13.16 0.73 1.21
C ALA A 77 13.27 0.04 2.57
N ALA A 78 12.30 -0.79 2.92
CA ALA A 78 12.30 -1.54 4.19
C ALA A 78 13.46 -2.53 4.27
N LYS A 79 13.80 -3.21 3.19
CA LYS A 79 14.98 -4.09 3.14
C LYS A 79 16.27 -3.32 3.39
N GLU A 80 16.41 -2.14 2.82
CA GLU A 80 17.58 -1.29 3.04
C GLU A 80 17.65 -0.74 4.47
N GLU A 81 16.51 -0.53 5.12
CA GLU A 81 16.45 -0.12 6.53
C GLU A 81 16.60 -1.28 7.52
N GLY A 82 16.70 -2.50 7.05
CA GLY A 82 16.84 -3.68 7.90
C GLY A 82 15.56 -4.10 8.61
N ILE A 83 14.40 -3.70 8.11
CA ILE A 83 13.11 -4.09 8.64
C ILE A 83 12.86 -5.55 8.28
N LYS A 84 12.52 -6.38 9.27
CA LYS A 84 12.35 -7.83 9.09
C LYS A 84 10.91 -8.24 8.84
N GLU A 85 9.95 -7.54 9.42
CA GLU A 85 8.54 -7.82 9.29
C GLU A 85 7.79 -6.58 8.83
N VAL A 86 6.86 -6.77 7.90
CA VAL A 86 6.08 -5.68 7.32
C VAL A 86 4.59 -6.00 7.38
N PRO A 87 3.73 -5.00 7.58
CA PRO A 87 2.29 -5.21 7.58
C PRO A 87 1.80 -5.49 6.16
N CYS A 88 1.07 -6.56 6.00
CA CYS A 88 0.52 -6.99 4.72
C CYS A 88 -0.97 -7.22 4.80
N VAL A 89 -1.65 -6.97 3.69
CA VAL A 89 -3.04 -7.31 3.48
C VAL A 89 -3.09 -8.43 2.44
N PHE A 90 -3.73 -9.53 2.78
CA PHE A 90 -3.91 -10.66 1.88
C PHE A 90 -5.14 -10.48 1.02
N VAL A 91 -4.97 -10.63 -0.29
CA VAL A 91 -6.04 -10.57 -1.28
C VAL A 91 -6.07 -11.89 -2.04
N ASP A 92 -7.09 -12.71 -1.79
CA ASP A 92 -7.20 -14.05 -2.38
C ASP A 92 -8.38 -14.21 -3.35
N HIS A 93 -9.18 -13.14 -3.51
CA HIS A 93 -10.40 -13.17 -4.32
C HIS A 93 -10.20 -12.80 -5.79
N MET A 94 -9.00 -12.38 -6.17
CA MET A 94 -8.70 -11.91 -7.53
C MET A 94 -8.20 -13.03 -8.44
N THR A 95 -8.68 -13.04 -9.67
CA THR A 95 -8.11 -13.86 -10.76
C THR A 95 -6.76 -13.26 -11.20
N GLU A 96 -5.98 -14.02 -11.95
CA GLU A 96 -4.71 -13.52 -12.49
C GLU A 96 -4.90 -12.27 -13.38
N ALA A 97 -5.95 -12.23 -14.18
CA ALA A 97 -6.30 -11.06 -14.99
C ALA A 97 -6.64 -9.85 -14.12
N GLN A 98 -7.39 -10.06 -13.05
CA GLN A 98 -7.73 -9.00 -12.09
C GLN A 98 -6.49 -8.48 -11.34
N LYS A 99 -5.57 -9.34 -10.96
CA LYS A 99 -4.31 -8.95 -10.32
C LYS A 99 -3.49 -8.03 -11.23
N LYS A 100 -3.34 -8.40 -12.52
CA LYS A 100 -2.65 -7.57 -13.51
C LYS A 100 -3.31 -6.21 -13.66
N ALA A 101 -4.64 -6.19 -13.78
CA ALA A 101 -5.41 -4.95 -13.88
C ALA A 101 -5.26 -4.09 -12.62
N TYR A 102 -5.31 -4.70 -11.46
CA TYR A 102 -5.13 -4.01 -10.18
C TYR A 102 -3.74 -3.35 -10.07
N ILE A 103 -2.68 -4.08 -10.40
CA ILE A 103 -1.31 -3.55 -10.35
C ILE A 103 -1.14 -2.35 -11.28
N LEU A 104 -1.64 -2.46 -12.52
CA LEU A 104 -1.59 -1.38 -13.49
C LEU A 104 -2.40 -0.16 -13.02
N THR A 105 -3.59 -0.39 -12.49
CA THR A 105 -4.47 0.67 -11.99
C THR A 105 -3.83 1.37 -10.79
N ALA A 106 -3.27 0.64 -9.85
CA ALA A 106 -2.60 1.21 -8.69
C ALA A 106 -1.40 2.07 -9.09
N ASN A 107 -0.57 1.59 -10.03
CA ASN A 107 0.56 2.35 -10.57
C ASN A 107 0.09 3.60 -11.30
N ARG A 108 -0.94 3.48 -12.13
CA ARG A 108 -1.51 4.60 -12.90
C ARG A 108 -2.11 5.67 -11.98
N THR A 109 -2.88 5.26 -11.00
CA THR A 109 -3.48 6.17 -10.02
C THR A 109 -2.41 6.95 -9.26
N ALA A 110 -1.31 6.31 -8.89
CA ALA A 110 -0.20 6.98 -8.23
C ALA A 110 0.47 8.03 -9.14
N LEU A 111 0.56 7.76 -10.45
CA LEU A 111 1.12 8.70 -11.44
C LEU A 111 0.15 9.84 -11.76
N ASP A 112 -1.15 9.56 -11.83
CA ASP A 112 -2.18 10.54 -12.16
C ASP A 112 -2.54 11.44 -10.96
N ALA A 113 -2.22 10.99 -9.74
CA ALA A 113 -2.43 11.79 -8.54
C ALA A 113 -1.52 13.01 -8.55
N GLY A 114 -2.10 14.17 -8.27
CA GLY A 114 -1.38 15.41 -8.17
C GLY A 114 -1.54 16.03 -6.78
N TRP A 115 -0.94 17.18 -6.59
CA TRP A 115 -1.06 17.97 -5.39
C TRP A 115 -1.87 19.22 -5.65
N ASP A 116 -2.75 19.58 -4.74
CA ASP A 116 -3.25 20.94 -4.67
C ASP A 116 -2.13 21.81 -4.07
N GLU A 117 -1.47 22.57 -4.90
CA GLU A 117 -0.29 23.35 -4.51
C GLU A 117 -0.62 24.37 -3.41
N ASP A 118 -1.78 25.00 -3.46
CA ASP A 118 -2.19 25.99 -2.45
C ASP A 118 -2.36 25.33 -1.07
N LEU A 119 -3.03 24.18 -1.02
CA LEU A 119 -3.21 23.42 0.21
C LEU A 119 -1.90 22.86 0.72
N LEU A 120 -1.04 22.38 -0.18
CA LEU A 120 0.27 21.86 0.17
C LEU A 120 1.13 22.93 0.84
N TRP A 121 1.19 24.12 0.26
CA TRP A 121 1.94 25.23 0.83
C TRP A 121 1.39 25.70 2.17
N LYS A 122 0.07 25.76 2.33
CA LYS A 122 -0.58 26.07 3.61
C LYS A 122 -0.21 25.07 4.69
N ASN A 123 -0.27 23.78 4.38
CA ASN A 123 0.09 22.73 5.32
C ASN A 123 1.56 22.77 5.71
N CYS A 124 2.45 23.05 4.77
CA CYS A 124 3.88 23.23 5.05
C CYS A 124 4.14 24.42 5.95
N ARG A 125 3.45 25.54 5.75
CA ARG A 125 3.56 26.74 6.62
C ARG A 125 3.05 26.46 8.04
N ILE A 126 1.93 25.76 8.18
CA ILE A 126 1.38 25.39 9.49
C ILE A 126 2.34 24.46 10.22
N SER A 127 2.92 23.46 9.53
CA SER A 127 3.92 22.56 10.11
C SER A 127 5.18 23.31 10.55
N ALA A 128 5.65 24.26 9.79
CA ALA A 128 6.81 25.10 10.15
C ALA A 128 6.52 25.97 11.38
N LEU A 129 5.29 26.47 11.52
CA LEU A 129 4.86 27.27 12.67
C LEU A 129 4.68 26.44 13.95
N THR A 130 4.34 25.16 13.83
CA THR A 130 4.16 24.28 14.99
C THR A 130 5.48 23.69 15.48
N LEU A 131 6.55 23.73 14.70
CA LEU A 131 7.89 23.26 15.07
C LEU A 131 8.73 24.35 15.78
N VAL A 132 8.21 25.56 15.86
CA VAL A 132 8.79 26.67 16.61
C VAL A 132 8.06 26.86 17.92
#